data_f4341caf07d2185575433c7bcdb5c5fd
#
_entry.id   f4341caf07d2185575433c7bcdb5c5fd
#
_cell.length_a   1.000
_cell.length_b   1.000
_cell.length_c   1.000
_cell.angle_alpha   90.00
_cell.angle_beta   90.00
_cell.angle_gamma   90.00
#
_symmetry.space_group_name_H-M   'P 1'
#
loop_
_entity.id
_entity.type
_entity.pdbx_description
1 polymer ?
#
loop_
_entity_poly.entity_id
_entity_poly.type
_entity_poly.pdbx_seq_one_letter_code
_entity_poly.pdbx_strand_id
1 'polypeptide(L)'
;MTFRGWQVVAAVALCLFPHASAWGIAGHQIVATIAQTQLHPTVREQLCSILPNYTRYPSHWPATSPDQPQTHCHLAVLAGWPDMIRSRYPWSGELHYVNPVDDHPPSHCFYGEAGWTSPNNVLTSLVNYTSRVVTENGWERDMALRFMVHLFGDAHQPLHLTGRARGGNDVWVHFEGRKARLHTVWDTLLINKQIRELHNYTTRLPSGRIESALVGARYDPLVRFILKEGLGQPAFRGRADESWWKNESEGWPACQRKGLGFDELMQGGEGQLTFSSMVEDPRRVDETDLPICPYEWTQPMHSLVCEYAFASPVPDWEPTDPANSGAEGQPSPTPLPEPELDVPEYVGRIERDKIIHKQLAKAGVRLAAVLNTLLLPADAEAP
;
A
#
# COMPACT_ATOMS: atom_id res chain seq x y z
N MET A 1 -25.14 -34.37 -53.31
CA MET A 1 -24.60 -33.02 -53.11
C MET A 1 -24.68 -32.68 -51.64
N THR A 2 -23.59 -32.84 -50.93
CA THR A 2 -23.53 -32.66 -49.46
C THR A 2 -22.78 -31.36 -49.16
N PHE A 3 -23.51 -30.37 -48.63
CA PHE A 3 -22.92 -29.12 -48.15
C PHE A 3 -22.28 -29.35 -46.77
N ARG A 4 -20.96 -29.23 -46.68
CA ARG A 4 -20.25 -29.12 -45.42
C ARG A 4 -20.29 -27.67 -44.91
N GLY A 5 -21.03 -27.44 -43.84
CA GLY A 5 -20.97 -26.16 -43.09
C GLY A 5 -19.67 -26.03 -42.35
N TRP A 6 -18.95 -24.96 -42.59
CA TRP A 6 -17.79 -24.53 -41.78
C TRP A 6 -18.30 -23.75 -40.59
N GLN A 7 -18.11 -24.30 -39.40
CA GLN A 7 -18.29 -23.52 -38.16
C GLN A 7 -17.01 -22.69 -37.94
N VAL A 8 -17.15 -21.38 -38.02
CA VAL A 8 -16.13 -20.44 -37.60
C VAL A 8 -16.24 -20.32 -36.08
N VAL A 9 -15.31 -20.93 -35.35
CA VAL A 9 -15.16 -20.72 -33.94
C VAL A 9 -14.41 -19.41 -33.74
N ALA A 10 -15.13 -18.34 -33.40
CA ALA A 10 -14.54 -17.10 -32.96
C ALA A 10 -13.90 -17.30 -31.58
N ALA A 11 -12.59 -17.41 -31.55
CA ALA A 11 -11.84 -17.37 -30.29
C ALA A 11 -11.90 -15.93 -29.76
N VAL A 12 -12.74 -15.70 -28.75
CA VAL A 12 -12.69 -14.47 -27.95
C VAL A 12 -11.42 -14.54 -27.10
N ALA A 13 -10.37 -13.88 -27.56
CA ALA A 13 -9.19 -13.61 -26.73
C ALA A 13 -9.63 -12.68 -25.61
N LEU A 14 -9.89 -13.23 -24.43
CA LEU A 14 -9.95 -12.46 -23.20
C LEU A 14 -8.54 -11.87 -23.00
N CYS A 15 -8.38 -10.60 -23.37
CA CYS A 15 -7.25 -9.79 -22.91
C CYS A 15 -7.39 -9.63 -21.40
N LEU A 16 -6.76 -10.52 -20.66
CA LEU A 16 -6.49 -10.33 -19.24
C LEU A 16 -5.46 -9.20 -19.17
N PHE A 17 -5.94 -7.96 -19.14
CA PHE A 17 -5.10 -6.85 -18.72
C PHE A 17 -4.69 -7.13 -17.27
N PRO A 18 -3.39 -7.23 -16.96
CA PRO A 18 -2.96 -7.24 -15.58
C PRO A 18 -3.36 -5.89 -14.99
N HIS A 19 -4.38 -5.89 -14.14
CA HIS A 19 -4.76 -4.72 -13.38
C HIS A 19 -3.58 -4.40 -12.47
N ALA A 20 -3.14 -3.15 -12.49
CA ALA A 20 -2.15 -2.67 -11.52
C ALA A 20 -2.73 -2.91 -10.13
N SER A 21 -2.10 -3.77 -9.38
CA SER A 21 -2.32 -3.92 -7.96
C SER A 21 -1.42 -2.91 -7.28
N ALA A 22 -1.86 -2.32 -6.21
CA ALA A 22 -1.07 -1.61 -5.21
C ALA A 22 0.22 -2.38 -4.85
N TRP A 23 1.01 -1.98 -3.86
CA TRP A 23 2.14 -2.87 -3.51
C TRP A 23 1.76 -4.30 -3.83
N GLY A 24 2.45 -4.99 -4.69
CA GLY A 24 2.11 -6.37 -5.03
C GLY A 24 1.84 -7.16 -3.75
N ILE A 25 1.12 -8.25 -3.82
CA ILE A 25 0.68 -9.02 -2.65
C ILE A 25 1.78 -9.24 -1.59
N ALA A 26 3.06 -9.31 -2.04
CA ALA A 26 4.20 -9.43 -1.16
C ALA A 26 4.40 -8.19 -0.28
N GLY A 27 4.31 -6.98 -0.85
CA GLY A 27 4.48 -5.75 -0.11
C GLY A 27 3.40 -5.55 0.95
N HIS A 28 2.12 -5.78 0.61
CA HIS A 28 1.03 -5.72 1.59
C HIS A 28 1.20 -6.75 2.72
N GLN A 29 1.64 -7.96 2.40
CA GLN A 29 1.90 -8.98 3.41
C GLN A 29 3.08 -8.62 4.32
N ILE A 30 4.12 -7.98 3.79
CA ILE A 30 5.25 -7.48 4.57
C ILE A 30 4.81 -6.35 5.50
N VAL A 31 4.08 -5.35 5.00
CA VAL A 31 3.50 -4.27 5.82
C VAL A 31 2.67 -4.84 6.98
N ALA A 32 1.74 -5.72 6.66
CA ALA A 32 0.87 -6.37 7.64
C ALA A 32 1.66 -7.22 8.66
N THR A 33 2.74 -7.87 8.24
CA THR A 33 3.62 -8.65 9.14
C THR A 33 4.41 -7.73 10.06
N ILE A 34 4.95 -6.61 9.56
CA ILE A 34 5.62 -5.60 10.40
C ILE A 34 4.64 -5.08 11.45
N ALA A 35 3.40 -4.73 11.05
CA ALA A 35 2.37 -4.30 11.98
C ALA A 35 2.08 -5.39 13.04
N GLN A 36 1.89 -6.63 12.62
CA GLN A 36 1.62 -7.76 13.51
C GLN A 36 2.67 -7.91 14.62
N THR A 37 3.94 -7.64 14.32
CA THR A 37 5.03 -7.73 15.30
C THR A 37 4.93 -6.69 16.42
N GLN A 38 4.21 -5.60 16.19
CA GLN A 38 4.10 -4.45 17.09
C GLN A 38 2.74 -4.33 17.77
N LEU A 39 1.79 -5.22 17.44
CA LEU A 39 0.49 -5.23 18.11
C LEU A 39 0.60 -5.65 19.56
N HIS A 40 -0.19 -4.98 20.41
CA HIS A 40 -0.42 -5.41 21.79
C HIS A 40 -1.05 -6.81 21.83
N PRO A 41 -0.74 -7.69 22.79
CA PRO A 41 -1.34 -9.02 22.87
C PRO A 41 -2.86 -9.00 22.87
N THR A 42 -3.49 -8.12 23.65
CA THR A 42 -4.94 -7.94 23.72
C THR A 42 -5.53 -7.55 22.35
N VAL A 43 -4.85 -6.69 21.60
CA VAL A 43 -5.30 -6.28 20.25
C VAL A 43 -5.25 -7.47 19.30
N ARG A 44 -4.23 -8.33 19.37
CA ARG A 44 -4.18 -9.58 18.58
C ARG A 44 -5.37 -10.49 18.87
N GLU A 45 -5.76 -10.63 20.15
CA GLU A 45 -6.92 -11.43 20.54
C GLU A 45 -8.22 -10.82 19.99
N GLN A 46 -8.36 -9.51 20.04
CA GLN A 46 -9.52 -8.82 19.45
C GLN A 46 -9.61 -8.98 17.96
N LEU A 47 -8.48 -8.96 17.23
CA LEU A 47 -8.47 -9.24 15.81
C LEU A 47 -9.07 -10.61 15.48
N CYS A 48 -8.84 -11.61 16.32
CA CYS A 48 -9.45 -12.94 16.14
C CYS A 48 -10.97 -12.93 16.29
N SER A 49 -11.52 -12.01 17.08
CA SER A 49 -12.98 -11.86 17.22
C SER A 49 -13.61 -11.13 16.02
N ILE A 50 -12.88 -10.19 15.41
CA ILE A 50 -13.33 -9.47 14.21
C ILE A 50 -13.29 -10.38 12.98
N LEU A 51 -12.35 -11.30 12.92
CA LEU A 51 -12.04 -12.15 11.76
C LEU A 51 -12.33 -13.64 12.04
N PRO A 52 -13.56 -14.05 12.23
CA PRO A 52 -13.91 -15.36 12.79
C PRO A 52 -13.64 -16.55 11.85
N ASN A 53 -13.30 -16.37 10.57
CA ASN A 53 -13.29 -17.43 9.58
C ASN A 53 -11.99 -17.58 8.78
N TYR A 54 -10.84 -17.48 9.43
CA TYR A 54 -9.54 -17.71 8.77
C TYR A 54 -9.33 -19.12 8.20
N THR A 55 -10.06 -20.10 8.66
CA THR A 55 -10.00 -21.48 8.18
C THR A 55 -10.39 -21.65 6.70
N ARG A 56 -10.93 -20.62 6.06
CA ARG A 56 -11.27 -20.61 4.63
C ARG A 56 -10.17 -20.09 3.71
N TYR A 57 -9.03 -19.66 4.26
CA TYR A 57 -7.93 -19.17 3.43
C TYR A 57 -7.03 -20.30 2.95
N PRO A 58 -6.42 -20.10 1.75
CA PRO A 58 -5.91 -21.21 0.97
C PRO A 58 -4.73 -21.94 1.63
N SER A 59 -4.61 -23.21 1.25
CA SER A 59 -3.63 -24.24 1.66
C SER A 59 -2.14 -23.87 1.54
N HIS A 60 -1.81 -22.69 1.00
CA HIS A 60 -0.42 -22.23 0.87
C HIS A 60 0.08 -21.36 2.04
N TRP A 61 -0.81 -21.01 2.97
CA TRP A 61 -0.38 -20.41 4.22
C TRP A 61 0.15 -21.51 5.13
N PRO A 62 1.31 -21.33 5.78
CA PRO A 62 1.86 -22.37 6.64
C PRO A 62 0.87 -22.80 7.70
N ALA A 63 0.79 -24.10 7.94
CA ALA A 63 -0.06 -24.64 8.99
C ALA A 63 0.31 -24.01 10.33
N THR A 64 -0.69 -23.38 10.98
CA THR A 64 -0.50 -22.78 12.28
C THR A 64 -0.33 -23.88 13.32
N SER A 65 0.59 -23.70 14.25
CA SER A 65 0.71 -24.63 15.37
C SER A 65 -0.57 -24.59 16.21
N PRO A 66 -1.14 -25.75 16.59
CA PRO A 66 -2.28 -25.80 17.52
C PRO A 66 -2.02 -25.07 18.83
N ASP A 67 -0.75 -24.95 19.23
CA ASP A 67 -0.32 -24.28 20.46
C ASP A 67 -0.21 -22.76 20.32
N GLN A 68 -0.49 -22.21 19.14
CA GLN A 68 -0.41 -20.77 18.87
C GLN A 68 -1.68 -20.26 18.14
N PRO A 69 -2.83 -20.19 18.83
CA PRO A 69 -4.11 -19.81 18.23
C PRO A 69 -4.07 -18.41 17.59
N GLN A 70 -3.19 -17.52 18.05
CA GLN A 70 -3.05 -16.15 17.51
C GLN A 70 -2.48 -16.08 16.09
N THR A 71 -1.86 -17.15 15.59
CA THR A 71 -1.39 -17.21 14.20
C THR A 71 -2.53 -17.33 13.20
N HIS A 72 -3.71 -17.78 13.64
CA HIS A 72 -4.91 -17.87 12.80
C HIS A 72 -5.44 -16.49 12.35
N CYS A 73 -5.17 -15.44 13.11
CA CYS A 73 -5.68 -14.08 12.89
C CYS A 73 -4.56 -13.13 12.44
N HIS A 74 -3.59 -13.63 11.70
CA HIS A 74 -2.47 -12.83 11.23
C HIS A 74 -2.89 -11.87 10.11
N LEU A 75 -2.62 -10.57 10.27
CA LEU A 75 -3.03 -9.52 9.33
C LEU A 75 -2.56 -9.75 7.89
N ALA A 76 -1.39 -10.36 7.69
CA ALA A 76 -0.86 -10.62 6.35
C ALA A 76 -1.76 -11.52 5.49
N VAL A 77 -2.61 -12.35 6.12
CA VAL A 77 -3.54 -13.24 5.38
C VAL A 77 -4.59 -12.44 4.61
N LEU A 78 -5.04 -11.29 5.16
CA LEU A 78 -6.05 -10.47 4.52
C LEU A 78 -5.49 -9.35 3.65
N ALA A 79 -4.22 -9.06 3.77
CA ALA A 79 -3.61 -7.87 3.20
C ALA A 79 -3.78 -7.74 1.66
N GLY A 80 -3.89 -8.85 0.94
CA GLY A 80 -4.14 -8.82 -0.50
C GLY A 80 -5.61 -8.94 -0.91
N TRP A 81 -6.55 -9.04 0.04
CA TRP A 81 -7.96 -9.29 -0.27
C TRP A 81 -8.63 -8.15 -1.08
N PRO A 82 -8.42 -6.85 -0.79
CA PRO A 82 -9.02 -5.76 -1.55
C PRO A 82 -8.70 -5.81 -3.04
N ASP A 83 -7.46 -6.11 -3.40
CA ASP A 83 -7.08 -6.30 -4.81
C ASP A 83 -7.79 -7.47 -5.48
N MET A 84 -7.91 -8.59 -4.77
CA MET A 84 -8.57 -9.77 -5.32
C MET A 84 -10.05 -9.55 -5.63
N ILE A 85 -10.71 -8.65 -4.90
CA ILE A 85 -12.14 -8.38 -5.10
C ILE A 85 -12.43 -7.28 -6.13
N ARG A 86 -11.44 -6.51 -6.59
CA ARG A 86 -11.63 -5.37 -7.52
C ARG A 86 -12.41 -5.74 -8.77
N SER A 87 -12.19 -6.92 -9.35
CA SER A 87 -12.94 -7.39 -10.51
C SER A 87 -14.43 -7.60 -10.21
N ARG A 88 -14.76 -8.00 -8.97
CA ARG A 88 -16.14 -8.20 -8.51
C ARG A 88 -16.80 -6.91 -8.02
N TYR A 89 -15.99 -5.99 -7.48
CA TYR A 89 -16.43 -4.71 -6.93
C TYR A 89 -15.64 -3.56 -7.57
N PRO A 90 -15.94 -3.20 -8.83
CA PRO A 90 -15.16 -2.19 -9.57
C PRO A 90 -15.10 -0.82 -8.90
N TRP A 91 -16.11 -0.48 -8.09
CA TRP A 91 -16.14 0.76 -7.31
C TRP A 91 -14.97 0.90 -6.33
N SER A 92 -14.36 -0.22 -5.90
CA SER A 92 -13.23 -0.18 -4.98
C SER A 92 -11.91 0.22 -5.64
N GLY A 93 -11.86 0.31 -6.96
CA GLY A 93 -10.63 0.61 -7.71
C GLY A 93 -10.01 1.95 -7.36
N GLU A 94 -10.81 3.01 -7.23
CA GLU A 94 -10.35 4.36 -6.91
C GLU A 94 -9.85 4.52 -5.46
N LEU A 95 -10.25 3.61 -4.57
CA LEU A 95 -9.87 3.65 -3.16
C LEU A 95 -8.37 3.41 -2.92
N HIS A 96 -7.67 2.86 -3.90
CA HIS A 96 -6.28 2.41 -3.78
C HIS A 96 -5.23 3.49 -4.05
N TYR A 97 -5.62 4.63 -4.59
CA TYR A 97 -4.68 5.70 -4.99
C TYR A 97 -5.31 7.09 -4.82
N VAL A 98 -4.48 8.11 -4.93
CA VAL A 98 -4.93 9.50 -5.03
C VAL A 98 -4.21 10.20 -6.18
N ASN A 99 -4.96 10.97 -6.96
CA ASN A 99 -4.43 11.74 -8.09
C ASN A 99 -4.58 13.24 -7.78
N PRO A 100 -3.48 13.91 -7.42
CA PRO A 100 -3.48 15.35 -7.26
C PRO A 100 -3.75 16.06 -8.59
N VAL A 101 -4.44 17.19 -8.53
CA VAL A 101 -4.61 18.09 -9.69
C VAL A 101 -3.30 18.85 -9.89
N ASP A 102 -2.92 19.09 -11.15
CA ASP A 102 -1.71 19.81 -11.57
C ASP A 102 -0.39 19.17 -11.10
N ASP A 103 -0.40 17.87 -10.82
CA ASP A 103 0.80 17.10 -10.48
C ASP A 103 1.50 16.58 -11.75
N HIS A 104 2.72 17.05 -12.00
CA HIS A 104 3.50 16.77 -13.21
C HIS A 104 4.94 16.31 -12.89
N PRO A 105 5.13 15.18 -12.18
CA PRO A 105 6.47 14.65 -11.97
C PRO A 105 7.15 14.28 -13.31
N PRO A 106 8.50 14.44 -13.44
CA PRO A 106 9.42 14.86 -12.39
C PRO A 106 9.56 16.37 -12.25
N SER A 107 8.98 17.20 -13.14
CA SER A 107 9.18 18.65 -13.18
C SER A 107 8.52 19.39 -12.01
N HIS A 108 7.32 18.94 -11.61
CA HIS A 108 6.54 19.53 -10.54
C HIS A 108 5.85 18.44 -9.73
N CYS A 109 6.07 18.45 -8.42
CA CYS A 109 5.40 17.56 -7.48
C CYS A 109 4.45 18.37 -6.60
N PHE A 110 3.22 18.58 -7.07
CA PHE A 110 2.14 19.20 -6.31
C PHE A 110 1.28 18.14 -5.64
N TYR A 111 0.96 18.33 -4.37
CA TYR A 111 0.22 17.35 -3.60
C TYR A 111 -0.94 17.97 -2.83
N GLY A 112 -2.05 18.19 -3.51
CA GLY A 112 -3.30 18.65 -2.91
C GLY A 112 -3.52 20.17 -2.93
N GLU A 113 -2.56 20.97 -3.38
CA GLU A 113 -2.68 22.43 -3.44
C GLU A 113 -3.79 22.88 -4.39
N ALA A 114 -4.02 22.15 -5.49
CA ALA A 114 -5.11 22.36 -6.43
C ALA A 114 -6.26 21.35 -6.25
N GLY A 115 -6.22 20.51 -5.19
CA GLY A 115 -7.20 19.47 -4.91
C GLY A 115 -6.91 18.13 -5.56
N TRP A 116 -7.96 17.31 -5.66
CA TRP A 116 -7.91 15.92 -6.06
C TRP A 116 -8.86 15.66 -7.23
N THR A 117 -8.49 14.77 -8.15
CA THR A 117 -9.33 14.43 -9.30
C THR A 117 -10.60 13.65 -8.91
N SER A 118 -10.61 13.00 -7.76
CA SER A 118 -11.77 12.26 -7.23
C SER A 118 -11.84 12.38 -5.71
N PRO A 119 -13.04 12.52 -5.15
CA PRO A 119 -13.27 12.43 -3.70
C PRO A 119 -13.06 11.01 -3.17
N ASN A 120 -13.24 9.99 -4.01
CA ASN A 120 -13.01 8.60 -3.67
C ASN A 120 -11.54 8.28 -3.93
N ASN A 121 -10.72 8.35 -2.91
CA ASN A 121 -9.28 8.11 -3.03
C ASN A 121 -8.72 7.45 -1.77
N VAL A 122 -7.44 7.09 -1.76
CA VAL A 122 -6.81 6.38 -0.65
C VAL A 122 -6.82 7.16 0.66
N LEU A 123 -6.76 8.50 0.63
CA LEU A 123 -6.75 9.32 1.84
C LEU A 123 -8.12 9.27 2.54
N THR A 124 -9.19 9.54 1.78
CA THR A 124 -10.56 9.50 2.28
C THR A 124 -11.00 8.10 2.67
N SER A 125 -10.52 7.09 1.94
CA SER A 125 -10.78 5.69 2.25
C SER A 125 -10.13 5.24 3.54
N LEU A 126 -8.91 5.70 3.84
CA LEU A 126 -8.27 5.42 5.13
C LEU A 126 -9.11 5.96 6.29
N VAL A 127 -9.62 7.19 6.19
CA VAL A 127 -10.52 7.77 7.20
C VAL A 127 -11.78 6.92 7.36
N ASN A 128 -12.48 6.65 6.25
CA ASN A 128 -13.71 5.88 6.25
C ASN A 128 -13.54 4.49 6.86
N TYR A 129 -12.56 3.71 6.41
CA TYR A 129 -12.39 2.35 6.91
C TYR A 129 -11.82 2.29 8.33
N THR A 130 -11.01 3.26 8.73
CA THR A 130 -10.57 3.38 10.14
C THR A 130 -11.75 3.62 11.07
N SER A 131 -12.65 4.53 10.73
CA SER A 131 -13.91 4.76 11.47
C SER A 131 -14.76 3.50 11.53
N ARG A 132 -14.97 2.81 10.41
CA ARG A 132 -15.81 1.62 10.32
C ARG A 132 -15.28 0.41 11.12
N VAL A 133 -13.97 0.30 11.33
CA VAL A 133 -13.39 -0.73 12.21
C VAL A 133 -13.93 -0.63 13.63
N VAL A 134 -14.28 0.57 14.12
CA VAL A 134 -14.80 0.77 15.48
C VAL A 134 -16.33 0.91 15.54
N THR A 135 -16.96 1.38 14.49
CA THR A 135 -18.41 1.62 14.46
C THR A 135 -19.23 0.46 13.95
N GLU A 136 -18.66 -0.38 13.06
CA GLU A 136 -19.37 -1.50 12.44
C GLU A 136 -19.24 -2.81 13.22
N ASN A 137 -20.04 -3.80 12.83
CA ASN A 137 -20.03 -5.13 13.42
C ASN A 137 -20.04 -6.22 12.34
N GLY A 138 -19.72 -7.45 12.73
CA GLY A 138 -19.82 -8.63 11.86
C GLY A 138 -19.02 -8.48 10.56
N TRP A 139 -19.66 -8.77 9.42
CA TRP A 139 -19.01 -8.74 8.12
C TRP A 139 -18.53 -7.35 7.70
N GLU A 140 -19.27 -6.30 8.03
CA GLU A 140 -18.91 -4.91 7.68
C GLU A 140 -17.63 -4.49 8.39
N ARG A 141 -17.48 -4.90 9.64
CA ARG A 141 -16.25 -4.67 10.42
C ARG A 141 -15.06 -5.48 9.89
N ASP A 142 -15.28 -6.75 9.54
CA ASP A 142 -14.25 -7.60 8.90
C ASP A 142 -13.79 -6.97 7.58
N MET A 143 -14.73 -6.55 6.73
CA MET A 143 -14.43 -5.90 5.46
C MET A 143 -13.67 -4.58 5.67
N ALA A 144 -14.08 -3.77 6.64
CA ALA A 144 -13.40 -2.52 6.96
C ALA A 144 -11.95 -2.75 7.40
N LEU A 145 -11.71 -3.74 8.24
CA LEU A 145 -10.35 -4.11 8.66
C LEU A 145 -9.48 -4.56 7.48
N ARG A 146 -10.02 -5.33 6.55
CA ARG A 146 -9.30 -5.77 5.34
C ARG A 146 -8.88 -4.60 4.48
N PHE A 147 -9.81 -3.69 4.19
CA PHE A 147 -9.50 -2.46 3.45
C PHE A 147 -8.47 -1.62 4.20
N MET A 148 -8.66 -1.36 5.49
CA MET A 148 -7.71 -0.59 6.29
C MET A 148 -6.30 -1.16 6.21
N VAL A 149 -6.10 -2.46 6.46
CA VAL A 149 -4.79 -3.13 6.40
C VAL A 149 -4.13 -2.96 5.03
N HIS A 150 -4.89 -3.08 3.95
CA HIS A 150 -4.41 -2.94 2.58
C HIS A 150 -4.03 -1.49 2.26
N LEU A 151 -4.94 -0.56 2.52
CA LEU A 151 -4.80 0.86 2.16
C LEU A 151 -3.65 1.55 2.91
N PHE A 152 -3.28 1.07 4.10
CA PHE A 152 -2.04 1.50 4.73
C PHE A 152 -0.80 1.16 3.88
N GLY A 153 -0.81 0.05 3.18
CA GLY A 153 0.22 -0.27 2.20
C GLY A 153 0.18 0.70 1.01
N ASP A 154 -0.99 0.87 0.40
CA ASP A 154 -1.20 1.72 -0.78
C ASP A 154 -0.76 3.17 -0.55
N ALA A 155 -1.18 3.75 0.56
CA ALA A 155 -0.82 5.12 0.94
C ALA A 155 0.70 5.31 1.14
N HIS A 156 1.48 4.23 1.20
CA HIS A 156 2.95 4.29 1.34
C HIS A 156 3.69 3.88 0.06
N GLN A 157 2.98 3.68 -1.05
CA GLN A 157 3.56 3.44 -2.38
C GLN A 157 3.57 4.75 -3.17
N PRO A 158 4.74 5.31 -3.52
CA PRO A 158 4.82 6.63 -4.16
C PRO A 158 3.96 6.78 -5.42
N LEU A 159 3.92 5.77 -6.29
CA LEU A 159 3.13 5.85 -7.53
C LEU A 159 1.62 5.73 -7.32
N HIS A 160 1.16 5.44 -6.10
CA HIS A 160 -0.25 5.56 -5.71
C HIS A 160 -0.66 6.97 -5.29
N LEU A 161 0.30 7.89 -5.24
CA LEU A 161 0.10 9.28 -4.82
C LEU A 161 0.14 10.26 -5.99
N THR A 162 0.13 9.77 -7.24
CA THR A 162 0.17 10.58 -8.46
C THR A 162 -0.71 10.03 -9.56
N GLY A 163 -1.31 10.93 -10.36
CA GLY A 163 -2.03 10.59 -11.59
C GLY A 163 -1.13 10.48 -12.82
N ARG A 164 0.14 10.91 -12.74
CA ARG A 164 1.05 10.95 -13.88
C ARG A 164 1.18 9.60 -14.56
N ALA A 165 0.91 9.56 -15.86
CA ALA A 165 0.91 8.32 -16.64
C ALA A 165 0.11 7.18 -15.98
N ARG A 166 -1.04 7.49 -15.37
CA ARG A 166 -1.85 6.58 -14.55
C ARG A 166 -1.02 5.89 -13.45
N GLY A 167 -0.30 6.70 -12.65
CA GLY A 167 0.62 6.20 -11.65
C GLY A 167 1.78 5.40 -12.27
N GLY A 168 2.29 5.77 -13.45
CA GLY A 168 3.38 5.06 -14.14
C GLY A 168 2.95 3.82 -14.92
N ASN A 169 1.63 3.52 -15.00
CA ASN A 169 1.14 2.37 -15.78
C ASN A 169 1.29 2.52 -17.29
N ASP A 170 1.41 3.73 -17.80
CA ASP A 170 1.59 3.99 -19.22
C ASP A 170 3.07 4.12 -19.62
N VAL A 171 3.99 4.08 -18.68
CA VAL A 171 5.43 4.12 -18.91
C VAL A 171 6.01 2.72 -19.00
N TRP A 172 6.59 2.39 -20.17
CA TRP A 172 7.31 1.14 -20.38
C TRP A 172 8.81 1.30 -20.10
N VAL A 173 9.36 0.32 -19.40
CA VAL A 173 10.76 0.26 -19.01
C VAL A 173 11.26 -1.20 -19.08
N HIS A 174 12.56 -1.41 -18.87
CA HIS A 174 13.10 -2.73 -18.59
C HIS A 174 13.55 -2.83 -17.14
N PHE A 175 13.45 -4.00 -16.57
CA PHE A 175 13.92 -4.33 -15.24
C PHE A 175 14.49 -5.76 -15.24
N GLU A 176 15.75 -5.91 -14.86
CA GLU A 176 16.50 -7.18 -15.01
C GLU A 176 16.40 -7.75 -16.44
N GLY A 177 16.51 -6.88 -17.45
CA GLY A 177 16.41 -7.23 -18.87
C GLY A 177 15.02 -7.60 -19.38
N ARG A 178 13.97 -7.41 -18.57
CA ARG A 178 12.57 -7.75 -18.94
C ARG A 178 11.72 -6.51 -19.04
N LYS A 179 10.90 -6.44 -20.08
CA LYS A 179 9.94 -5.34 -20.27
C LYS A 179 8.87 -5.36 -19.18
N ALA A 180 8.65 -4.22 -18.55
CA ALA A 180 7.68 -4.02 -17.48
C ALA A 180 7.06 -2.61 -17.54
N ARG A 181 5.99 -2.39 -16.81
CA ARG A 181 5.46 -1.05 -16.51
C ARG A 181 6.24 -0.45 -15.34
N LEU A 182 6.48 0.85 -15.35
CA LEU A 182 7.11 1.55 -14.22
C LEU A 182 6.36 1.25 -12.91
N HIS A 183 5.03 1.30 -12.94
CA HIS A 183 4.19 0.94 -11.80
C HIS A 183 4.50 -0.47 -11.27
N THR A 184 4.57 -1.47 -12.16
CA THR A 184 4.90 -2.86 -11.78
C THR A 184 6.30 -2.99 -11.18
N VAL A 185 7.26 -2.17 -11.64
CA VAL A 185 8.61 -2.15 -11.06
C VAL A 185 8.54 -1.76 -9.59
N TRP A 186 7.80 -0.69 -9.27
CA TRP A 186 7.64 -0.21 -7.90
C TRP A 186 6.81 -1.14 -7.04
N ASP A 187 5.67 -1.61 -7.52
CA ASP A 187 4.77 -2.47 -6.75
C ASP A 187 5.34 -3.83 -6.42
N THR A 188 6.11 -4.39 -7.36
CA THR A 188 6.38 -5.83 -7.31
C THR A 188 7.85 -6.16 -7.50
N LEU A 189 8.50 -5.61 -8.54
CA LEU A 189 9.81 -6.13 -8.96
C LEU A 189 10.92 -5.71 -8.01
N LEU A 190 10.89 -4.47 -7.50
CA LEU A 190 11.84 -4.00 -6.48
C LEU A 190 11.72 -4.82 -5.18
N ILE A 191 10.50 -5.10 -4.73
CA ILE A 191 10.29 -5.92 -3.53
C ILE A 191 10.77 -7.35 -3.75
N ASN A 192 10.44 -7.95 -4.90
CA ASN A 192 10.85 -9.31 -5.22
C ASN A 192 12.38 -9.43 -5.33
N LYS A 193 13.06 -8.42 -5.84
CA LYS A 193 14.53 -8.34 -5.85
C LYS A 193 15.07 -8.39 -4.42
N GLN A 194 14.56 -7.55 -3.53
CA GLN A 194 14.98 -7.51 -2.12
C GLN A 194 14.69 -8.82 -1.38
N ILE A 195 13.55 -9.47 -1.65
CA ILE A 195 13.22 -10.78 -1.07
C ILE A 195 14.26 -11.84 -1.51
N ARG A 196 14.67 -11.82 -2.78
CA ARG A 196 15.69 -12.76 -3.28
C ARG A 196 17.07 -12.51 -2.66
N GLU A 197 17.45 -11.24 -2.55
CA GLU A 197 18.76 -10.84 -2.00
C GLU A 197 18.88 -11.13 -0.50
N LEU A 198 17.80 -10.97 0.24
CA LEU A 198 17.76 -11.14 1.70
C LEU A 198 17.29 -12.52 2.16
N HIS A 199 17.13 -13.49 1.26
CA HIS A 199 16.59 -14.81 1.60
C HIS A 199 17.33 -15.56 2.72
N ASN A 200 18.60 -15.23 2.94
CA ASN A 200 19.44 -15.81 3.99
C ASN A 200 19.43 -15.05 5.33
N TYR A 201 18.66 -13.97 5.44
CA TYR A 201 18.60 -13.18 6.65
C TYR A 201 17.68 -13.85 7.69
N THR A 202 18.19 -14.86 8.40
CA THR A 202 17.42 -15.70 9.33
C THR A 202 17.78 -15.48 10.80
N THR A 203 18.55 -14.42 11.11
CA THR A 203 18.96 -14.12 12.49
C THR A 203 17.74 -13.97 13.40
N ARG A 204 17.66 -14.83 14.41
CA ARG A 204 16.56 -14.78 15.37
C ARG A 204 16.59 -13.49 16.18
N LEU A 205 15.41 -12.89 16.38
CA LEU A 205 15.24 -11.69 17.18
C LEU A 205 15.05 -12.07 18.66
N PRO A 206 15.55 -11.25 19.62
CA PRO A 206 15.48 -11.61 21.06
C PRO A 206 14.06 -11.64 21.63
N SER A 207 13.12 -10.93 21.03
CA SER A 207 11.73 -10.86 21.49
C SER A 207 10.93 -12.09 21.10
N GLY A 208 10.48 -12.88 22.07
CA GLY A 208 9.56 -14.00 21.84
C GLY A 208 8.23 -13.55 21.21
N ARG A 209 7.77 -12.33 21.53
CA ARG A 209 6.57 -11.73 20.92
C ARG A 209 6.74 -11.50 19.41
N ILE A 210 7.87 -10.90 19.01
CA ILE A 210 8.17 -10.68 17.59
C ILE A 210 8.36 -12.02 16.87
N GLU A 211 9.12 -12.93 17.45
CA GLU A 211 9.31 -14.26 16.85
C GLU A 211 7.97 -14.99 16.65
N SER A 212 7.04 -14.91 17.62
CA SER A 212 5.72 -15.52 17.48
C SER A 212 4.88 -14.89 16.34
N ALA A 213 5.05 -13.60 16.08
CA ALA A 213 4.38 -12.93 14.98
C ALA A 213 4.99 -13.25 13.61
N LEU A 214 6.25 -13.69 13.58
CA LEU A 214 6.93 -14.13 12.36
C LEU A 214 6.68 -15.60 12.04
N VAL A 215 6.15 -16.40 12.96
CA VAL A 215 5.79 -17.79 12.68
C VAL A 215 4.76 -17.86 11.58
N GLY A 216 5.11 -18.50 10.47
CA GLY A 216 4.27 -18.60 9.30
C GLY A 216 4.32 -17.40 8.36
N ALA A 217 5.04 -16.33 8.68
CA ALA A 217 5.21 -15.21 7.79
C ALA A 217 6.02 -15.61 6.56
N ARG A 218 5.47 -15.28 5.38
CA ARG A 218 6.03 -15.73 4.11
C ARG A 218 7.34 -15.05 3.72
N TYR A 219 7.53 -13.82 4.19
CA TYR A 219 8.68 -12.95 3.86
C TYR A 219 9.51 -12.63 5.10
N ASP A 220 9.57 -13.58 6.02
CA ASP A 220 10.29 -13.48 7.29
C ASP A 220 11.71 -12.87 7.15
N PRO A 221 12.60 -13.30 6.25
CA PRO A 221 13.95 -12.73 6.14
C PRO A 221 13.95 -11.22 5.90
N LEU A 222 13.13 -10.73 4.98
CA LEU A 222 13.04 -9.30 4.69
C LEU A 222 12.43 -8.51 5.86
N VAL A 223 11.39 -9.06 6.50
CA VAL A 223 10.79 -8.43 7.68
C VAL A 223 11.80 -8.37 8.83
N ARG A 224 12.54 -9.44 9.11
CA ARG A 224 13.63 -9.46 10.12
C ARG A 224 14.68 -8.40 9.84
N PHE A 225 15.09 -8.27 8.58
CA PHE A 225 16.05 -7.26 8.17
C PHE A 225 15.53 -5.84 8.48
N ILE A 226 14.28 -5.53 8.10
CA ILE A 226 13.66 -4.23 8.36
C ILE A 226 13.56 -3.96 9.87
N LEU A 227 13.10 -4.95 10.65
CA LEU A 227 12.94 -4.80 12.10
C LEU A 227 14.28 -4.56 12.79
N LYS A 228 15.32 -5.31 12.42
CA LYS A 228 16.61 -5.26 13.09
C LYS A 228 17.46 -4.08 12.63
N GLU A 229 17.72 -3.99 11.32
CA GLU A 229 18.63 -3.00 10.77
C GLU A 229 17.93 -1.63 10.61
N GLY A 230 16.63 -1.63 10.30
CA GLY A 230 15.86 -0.41 10.10
C GLY A 230 15.33 0.20 11.39
N LEU A 231 14.55 -0.56 12.16
CA LEU A 231 13.84 -0.07 13.33
C LEU A 231 14.61 -0.29 14.65
N GLY A 232 15.71 -1.05 14.65
CA GLY A 232 16.47 -1.37 15.83
C GLY A 232 15.70 -2.20 16.85
N GLN A 233 14.73 -3.00 16.39
CA GLN A 233 13.87 -3.78 17.27
C GLN A 233 14.26 -5.26 17.32
N PRO A 234 14.17 -5.88 18.48
CA PRO A 234 14.14 -5.23 19.80
C PRO A 234 15.49 -4.61 20.12
N ALA A 235 15.50 -3.58 20.96
CA ALA A 235 16.74 -2.94 21.36
C ALA A 235 17.75 -3.97 21.88
N PHE A 236 18.75 -4.28 21.07
CA PHE A 236 19.87 -5.11 21.49
C PHE A 236 20.65 -4.31 22.55
N ARG A 237 20.82 -4.86 23.74
CA ARG A 237 21.74 -4.28 24.72
C ARG A 237 23.13 -4.12 24.08
N GLY A 238 23.47 -2.89 23.70
CA GLY A 238 24.79 -2.51 23.21
C GLY A 238 24.92 -2.12 21.72
N ARG A 239 23.88 -2.22 20.88
CA ARG A 239 23.93 -1.80 19.45
C ARG A 239 22.67 -1.06 18.95
N ALA A 240 21.86 -0.58 19.86
CA ALA A 240 20.62 0.13 19.49
C ALA A 240 20.87 1.45 18.74
N ASP A 241 22.08 1.97 18.74
CA ASP A 241 22.41 3.27 18.18
C ASP A 241 22.76 3.20 16.68
N GLU A 242 22.85 2.01 16.09
CA GLU A 242 23.27 1.81 14.68
C GLU A 242 22.09 1.55 13.73
N SER A 243 20.85 1.43 14.20
CA SER A 243 19.70 1.21 13.32
C SER A 243 19.32 2.48 12.57
N TRP A 244 18.96 2.33 11.28
CA TRP A 244 18.80 3.47 10.36
C TRP A 244 17.74 4.47 10.80
N TRP A 245 16.64 4.02 11.41
CA TRP A 245 15.47 4.87 11.67
C TRP A 245 14.99 4.82 13.12
N LYS A 246 15.75 4.30 14.04
CA LYS A 246 15.33 4.15 15.45
C LYS A 246 14.77 5.45 16.02
N ASN A 247 15.48 6.56 15.84
CA ASN A 247 15.08 7.86 16.39
C ASN A 247 13.92 8.50 15.60
N GLU A 248 13.76 8.18 14.31
CA GLU A 248 12.67 8.70 13.49
C GLU A 248 11.37 7.91 13.70
N SER A 249 11.48 6.59 13.87
CA SER A 249 10.33 5.67 13.79
C SER A 249 9.33 5.89 14.93
N GLU A 250 9.76 6.39 16.07
CA GLU A 250 8.91 6.75 17.21
C GLU A 250 7.94 7.88 16.86
N GLY A 251 8.37 8.81 15.99
CA GLY A 251 7.56 9.92 15.52
C GLY A 251 6.65 9.59 14.31
N TRP A 252 6.83 8.47 13.62
CA TRP A 252 6.08 8.19 12.40
C TRP A 252 4.56 8.09 12.55
N PRO A 253 4.00 7.59 13.66
CA PRO A 253 2.55 7.57 13.87
C PRO A 253 1.96 8.92 14.25
N ALA A 254 2.78 9.88 14.69
CA ALA A 254 2.30 11.16 15.18
C ALA A 254 1.63 11.98 14.08
N CYS A 255 0.52 12.61 14.42
CA CYS A 255 -0.14 13.65 13.64
C CYS A 255 0.16 15.01 14.27
N GLN A 256 0.68 15.93 13.50
CA GLN A 256 0.94 17.30 13.98
C GLN A 256 -0.36 18.08 14.13
N ARG A 257 -1.32 17.83 13.25
CA ARG A 257 -2.69 18.35 13.32
C ARG A 257 -3.62 17.15 13.48
N LYS A 258 -4.20 16.98 14.66
CA LYS A 258 -5.29 16.03 14.81
C LYS A 258 -6.46 16.51 13.97
N GLY A 259 -6.90 15.65 13.06
CA GLY A 259 -8.14 15.85 12.33
C GLY A 259 -8.09 17.04 11.36
N LEU A 260 -7.38 16.94 10.26
CA LEU A 260 -7.90 17.56 9.05
C LEU A 260 -9.16 16.77 8.71
N GLY A 261 -10.30 17.35 9.02
CA GLY A 261 -11.60 16.78 8.71
C GLY A 261 -11.68 16.48 7.21
N PHE A 262 -12.53 15.53 6.86
CA PHE A 262 -12.82 15.18 5.46
C PHE A 262 -13.05 16.43 4.60
N ASP A 263 -13.71 17.47 5.15
CA ASP A 263 -14.00 18.74 4.49
C ASP A 263 -12.74 19.55 4.14
N GLU A 264 -11.69 19.51 4.95
CA GLU A 264 -10.40 20.17 4.65
C GLU A 264 -9.59 19.40 3.60
N LEU A 265 -9.69 18.06 3.57
CA LEU A 265 -9.09 17.23 2.53
C LEU A 265 -9.76 17.44 1.17
N MET A 266 -11.00 17.95 1.15
CA MET A 266 -11.81 18.13 -0.04
C MET A 266 -11.89 19.59 -0.54
N GLN A 267 -11.38 20.58 0.19
CA GLN A 267 -11.49 22.00 -0.16
C GLN A 267 -10.67 22.45 -1.38
N GLY A 268 -9.94 21.56 -2.04
CA GLY A 268 -9.20 21.89 -3.27
C GLY A 268 -10.03 21.91 -4.56
N GLY A 269 -11.33 21.65 -4.57
CA GLY A 269 -12.14 21.60 -5.79
C GLY A 269 -13.49 22.31 -5.60
N GLU A 270 -13.86 23.23 -6.52
CA GLU A 270 -15.20 23.81 -6.63
C GLU A 270 -16.22 22.71 -7.00
N GLY A 271 -16.70 21.99 -6.00
CA GLY A 271 -17.72 20.98 -6.15
C GLY A 271 -18.21 20.53 -4.79
N GLN A 272 -19.09 21.34 -4.22
CA GLN A 272 -19.78 21.11 -2.95
C GLN A 272 -20.62 19.83 -3.00
N LEU A 273 -19.99 18.68 -2.73
CA LEU A 273 -20.68 17.50 -2.26
C LEU A 273 -20.45 17.42 -0.76
N THR A 274 -21.32 18.07 -0.01
CA THR A 274 -21.36 17.92 1.44
C THR A 274 -21.73 16.49 1.77
N PHE A 275 -20.79 15.75 2.32
CA PHE A 275 -21.00 14.43 2.94
C PHE A 275 -22.04 14.48 4.09
N SER A 276 -22.45 15.68 4.47
CA SER A 276 -23.45 15.98 5.48
C SER A 276 -24.85 15.42 5.19
N SER A 277 -25.12 14.92 3.97
CA SER A 277 -26.43 14.35 3.62
C SER A 277 -26.51 12.82 3.76
N MET A 278 -25.42 12.14 4.12
CA MET A 278 -25.42 10.72 4.39
C MET A 278 -25.47 10.45 5.90
N VAL A 279 -26.70 10.43 6.41
CA VAL A 279 -27.14 9.78 7.65
C VAL A 279 -26.51 10.35 8.93
N GLU A 280 -27.32 11.06 9.71
CA GLU A 280 -27.14 11.25 11.16
C GLU A 280 -27.20 9.88 11.88
N ASP A 281 -26.10 9.13 11.84
CA ASP A 281 -25.95 7.96 12.71
C ASP A 281 -25.29 8.41 14.01
N PRO A 282 -25.98 8.29 15.17
CA PRO A 282 -25.44 8.68 16.49
C PRO A 282 -24.21 7.86 16.92
N ARG A 283 -23.81 6.84 16.15
CA ARG A 283 -22.60 6.06 16.35
C ARG A 283 -21.38 6.59 15.58
N ARG A 284 -21.54 7.72 14.89
CA ARG A 284 -20.45 8.32 14.11
C ARG A 284 -19.35 8.79 15.05
N VAL A 285 -18.19 8.17 14.95
CA VAL A 285 -16.96 8.69 15.57
C VAL A 285 -16.63 10.00 14.86
N ASP A 286 -16.33 11.04 15.61
CA ASP A 286 -15.83 12.27 15.03
C ASP A 286 -14.52 11.94 14.31
N GLU A 287 -14.47 12.20 12.99
CA GLU A 287 -13.29 11.91 12.18
C GLU A 287 -12.06 12.66 12.67
N THR A 288 -12.25 13.76 13.38
CA THR A 288 -11.19 14.55 14.01
C THR A 288 -10.55 13.82 15.21
N ASP A 289 -11.23 12.83 15.78
CA ASP A 289 -10.72 12.03 16.92
C ASP A 289 -10.01 10.76 16.48
N LEU A 290 -10.01 10.42 15.18
CA LEU A 290 -9.31 9.24 14.69
C LEU A 290 -7.78 9.40 14.79
N PRO A 291 -7.05 8.35 15.16
CA PRO A 291 -5.59 8.41 15.32
C PRO A 291 -4.86 8.30 13.97
N ILE A 292 -5.34 9.00 12.94
CA ILE A 292 -4.78 8.99 11.58
C ILE A 292 -4.70 10.38 11.00
N CYS A 293 -3.71 10.60 10.14
CA CYS A 293 -3.54 11.83 9.38
C CYS A 293 -3.01 11.51 7.97
N PRO A 294 -3.86 10.95 7.09
CA PRO A 294 -3.43 10.43 5.80
C PRO A 294 -2.68 11.45 4.94
N TYR A 295 -3.13 12.70 4.89
CA TYR A 295 -2.48 13.77 4.14
C TYR A 295 -1.06 14.07 4.67
N GLU A 296 -0.91 14.29 5.98
CA GLU A 296 0.40 14.57 6.60
C GLU A 296 1.39 13.42 6.43
N TRP A 297 0.87 12.19 6.44
CA TRP A 297 1.70 11.01 6.25
C TRP A 297 2.15 10.83 4.81
N THR A 298 1.31 11.18 3.83
CA THR A 298 1.57 10.94 2.41
C THR A 298 2.26 12.10 1.70
N GLN A 299 2.06 13.34 2.14
CA GLN A 299 2.68 14.51 1.54
C GLN A 299 4.21 14.40 1.41
N PRO A 300 4.98 14.06 2.47
CA PRO A 300 6.43 13.90 2.30
C PRO A 300 6.83 12.66 1.50
N MET A 301 5.91 11.69 1.30
CA MET A 301 6.16 10.53 0.44
C MET A 301 5.89 10.83 -1.03
N HIS A 302 5.00 11.77 -1.32
CA HIS A 302 4.77 12.21 -2.68
C HIS A 302 6.03 12.81 -3.32
N SER A 303 6.92 13.47 -2.57
CA SER A 303 8.18 13.97 -3.11
C SER A 303 9.05 12.87 -3.74
N LEU A 304 8.91 11.62 -3.26
CA LEU A 304 9.60 10.46 -3.82
C LEU A 304 9.18 10.16 -5.28
N VAL A 305 8.02 10.66 -5.71
CA VAL A 305 7.55 10.52 -7.09
C VAL A 305 8.48 11.29 -8.03
N CYS A 306 8.80 12.55 -7.70
CA CYS A 306 9.76 13.36 -8.46
C CYS A 306 11.20 12.90 -8.26
N GLU A 307 11.57 12.63 -7.00
CA GLU A 307 12.97 12.37 -6.67
C GLU A 307 13.47 11.01 -7.13
N TYR A 308 12.57 10.00 -7.16
CA TYR A 308 12.95 8.61 -7.44
C TYR A 308 12.12 7.97 -8.55
N ALA A 309 10.77 8.00 -8.47
CA ALA A 309 9.96 7.16 -9.35
C ALA A 309 10.00 7.62 -10.81
N PHE A 310 9.88 8.92 -11.06
CA PHE A 310 10.01 9.51 -12.40
C PHE A 310 11.39 10.12 -12.65
N ALA A 311 12.39 9.89 -11.78
CA ALA A 311 13.75 10.35 -12.00
C ALA A 311 14.39 9.67 -13.22
N SER A 312 15.38 10.34 -13.81
CA SER A 312 16.20 9.76 -14.90
C SER A 312 16.72 8.36 -14.50
N PRO A 313 16.69 7.37 -15.39
CA PRO A 313 16.45 7.45 -16.84
C PRO A 313 15.00 7.27 -17.29
N VAL A 314 14.00 7.34 -16.40
CA VAL A 314 12.59 7.26 -16.78
C VAL A 314 12.29 8.39 -17.76
N PRO A 315 11.68 8.09 -18.95
CA PRO A 315 11.39 9.12 -19.93
C PRO A 315 10.33 10.09 -19.42
N ASP A 316 10.45 11.34 -19.80
CA ASP A 316 9.40 12.32 -19.58
C ASP A 316 8.20 11.94 -20.44
N TRP A 317 7.11 11.57 -19.77
CA TRP A 317 5.91 11.05 -20.41
C TRP A 317 4.90 12.18 -20.59
N GLU A 318 4.48 12.43 -21.82
CA GLU A 318 3.40 13.35 -22.12
C GLU A 318 2.20 12.58 -22.68
N PRO A 319 0.95 12.92 -22.26
CA PRO A 319 -0.23 12.34 -22.87
C PRO A 319 -0.25 12.68 -24.36
N THR A 320 -0.31 11.68 -25.22
CA THR A 320 -0.65 11.90 -26.62
C THR A 320 -2.10 12.37 -26.65
N ASP A 321 -2.33 13.60 -27.11
CA ASP A 321 -3.68 14.11 -27.28
C ASP A 321 -4.45 13.20 -28.28
N PRO A 322 -5.54 12.53 -27.85
CA PRO A 322 -6.33 11.68 -28.75
C PRO A 322 -6.87 12.44 -29.96
N ALA A 323 -7.05 13.77 -29.85
CA ALA A 323 -7.47 14.63 -30.96
C ALA A 323 -6.39 14.79 -32.03
N ASN A 324 -5.11 14.60 -31.70
CA ASN A 324 -3.99 14.71 -32.63
C ASN A 324 -3.49 13.34 -33.16
N SER A 325 -4.02 12.23 -32.66
CA SER A 325 -3.61 10.89 -33.09
C SER A 325 -4.17 10.45 -34.49
N GLY A 326 -4.89 11.34 -35.18
CA GLY A 326 -5.57 11.04 -36.44
C GLY A 326 -5.44 12.11 -37.53
N ALA A 327 -4.64 13.16 -37.34
CA ALA A 327 -4.42 14.12 -38.42
C ALA A 327 -3.53 13.48 -39.50
N GLU A 328 -4.13 13.22 -40.69
CA GLU A 328 -3.41 12.72 -41.85
C GLU A 328 -2.19 13.61 -42.13
N GLY A 329 -0.99 13.05 -42.09
CA GLY A 329 0.25 13.73 -42.48
C GLY A 329 1.17 14.11 -41.30
N GLN A 330 0.81 13.90 -40.04
CA GLN A 330 1.78 14.02 -38.94
C GLN A 330 2.56 12.70 -38.78
N PRO A 331 3.88 12.75 -38.59
CA PRO A 331 4.65 11.55 -38.26
C PRO A 331 4.13 10.97 -36.94
N SER A 332 3.95 9.66 -36.90
CA SER A 332 3.63 8.96 -35.65
C SER A 332 4.62 9.42 -34.57
N PRO A 333 4.16 9.70 -33.33
CA PRO A 333 5.05 10.10 -32.28
C PRO A 333 6.18 9.07 -32.13
N THR A 334 7.42 9.54 -32.03
CA THR A 334 8.58 8.65 -31.80
C THR A 334 8.32 7.87 -30.52
N PRO A 335 8.40 6.52 -30.55
CA PRO A 335 8.24 5.75 -29.34
C PRO A 335 9.20 6.24 -28.25
N LEU A 336 8.69 6.42 -27.04
CA LEU A 336 9.54 6.76 -25.90
C LEU A 336 10.58 5.67 -25.68
N PRO A 337 11.83 6.02 -25.28
CA PRO A 337 12.81 5.02 -24.92
C PRO A 337 12.30 4.16 -23.74
N GLU A 338 12.63 2.88 -23.76
CA GLU A 338 12.31 1.93 -22.70
C GLU A 338 13.62 1.61 -21.93
N PRO A 339 14.05 2.45 -20.99
CA PRO A 339 15.33 2.28 -20.32
C PRO A 339 15.34 1.09 -19.40
N GLU A 340 16.53 0.49 -19.18
CA GLU A 340 16.78 -0.44 -18.08
C GLU A 340 16.84 0.32 -16.77
N LEU A 341 16.07 -0.10 -15.78
CA LEU A 341 16.02 0.53 -14.46
C LEU A 341 16.89 -0.20 -13.41
N ASP A 342 17.23 -1.48 -13.63
CA ASP A 342 18.14 -2.19 -12.73
C ASP A 342 19.60 -1.78 -12.98
N VAL A 343 19.85 -0.51 -12.72
CA VAL A 343 21.15 0.17 -12.89
C VAL A 343 21.50 0.94 -11.62
N PRO A 344 22.81 1.22 -11.36
CA PRO A 344 23.25 1.93 -10.17
C PRO A 344 22.60 3.31 -9.98
N GLU A 345 22.30 4.00 -11.08
CA GLU A 345 21.77 5.35 -11.10
C GLU A 345 20.29 5.41 -10.69
N TYR A 346 19.54 4.30 -10.85
CA TYR A 346 18.12 4.24 -10.49
C TYR A 346 17.91 3.26 -9.34
N VAL A 347 17.93 1.94 -9.58
CA VAL A 347 17.69 0.95 -8.53
C VAL A 347 18.76 1.02 -7.44
N GLY A 348 20.03 1.16 -7.82
CA GLY A 348 21.12 1.29 -6.84
C GLY A 348 20.97 2.52 -5.92
N ARG A 349 20.37 3.62 -6.41
CA ARG A 349 20.03 4.77 -5.58
C ARG A 349 18.88 4.47 -4.62
N ILE A 350 17.81 3.83 -5.10
CA ILE A 350 16.65 3.42 -4.27
C ILE A 350 17.09 2.48 -3.14
N GLU A 351 17.99 1.52 -3.46
CA GLU A 351 18.51 0.54 -2.48
C GLU A 351 19.46 1.18 -1.47
N ARG A 352 20.38 2.06 -1.91
CA ARG A 352 21.29 2.80 -1.03
C ARG A 352 20.53 3.63 -0.01
N ASP A 353 19.52 4.36 -0.48
CA ASP A 353 18.73 5.27 0.32
C ASP A 353 17.58 4.56 1.08
N LYS A 354 17.49 3.22 0.94
CA LYS A 354 16.53 2.33 1.63
C LYS A 354 15.07 2.72 1.41
N ILE A 355 14.74 3.30 0.25
CA ILE A 355 13.41 3.88 -0.01
C ILE A 355 12.30 2.85 0.21
N ILE A 356 12.36 1.70 -0.48
CA ILE A 356 11.32 0.66 -0.36
C ILE A 356 11.21 0.13 1.06
N HIS A 357 12.33 -0.20 1.71
CA HIS A 357 12.34 -0.69 3.09
C HIS A 357 11.71 0.32 4.06
N LYS A 358 12.01 1.62 3.88
CA LYS A 358 11.50 2.70 4.74
C LYS A 358 9.99 2.87 4.58
N GLN A 359 9.46 2.79 3.34
CA GLN A 359 8.03 2.91 3.10
C GLN A 359 7.26 1.70 3.68
N LEU A 360 7.75 0.49 3.49
CA LEU A 360 7.17 -0.72 4.09
C LEU A 360 7.19 -0.65 5.63
N ALA A 361 8.29 -0.16 6.22
CA ALA A 361 8.42 0.03 7.66
C ALA A 361 7.43 1.07 8.19
N LYS A 362 7.36 2.25 7.55
CA LYS A 362 6.42 3.32 7.94
C LYS A 362 4.98 2.84 7.90
N ALA A 363 4.58 2.17 6.82
CA ALA A 363 3.24 1.61 6.68
C ALA A 363 2.90 0.65 7.83
N GLY A 364 3.80 -0.28 8.13
CA GLY A 364 3.60 -1.26 9.20
C GLY A 364 3.56 -0.66 10.60
N VAL A 365 4.46 0.29 10.91
CA VAL A 365 4.49 0.99 12.21
C VAL A 365 3.23 1.81 12.42
N ARG A 366 2.80 2.58 11.41
CA ARG A 366 1.57 3.38 11.46
C ARG A 366 0.32 2.52 11.62
N LEU A 367 0.20 1.44 10.84
CA LEU A 367 -0.90 0.50 10.95
C LEU A 367 -0.98 -0.12 12.36
N ALA A 368 0.15 -0.53 12.93
CA ALA A 368 0.18 -1.08 14.28
C ALA A 368 -0.24 -0.05 15.34
N ALA A 369 0.27 1.18 15.23
CA ALA A 369 -0.07 2.25 16.16
C ALA A 369 -1.58 2.55 16.14
N VAL A 370 -2.16 2.66 14.95
CA VAL A 370 -3.61 2.91 14.80
C VAL A 370 -4.44 1.75 15.35
N LEU A 371 -4.11 0.51 15.01
CA LEU A 371 -4.82 -0.66 15.54
C LEU A 371 -4.72 -0.77 17.06
N ASN A 372 -3.54 -0.51 17.63
CA ASN A 372 -3.37 -0.47 19.06
C ASN A 372 -4.23 0.62 19.71
N THR A 373 -4.27 1.82 19.13
CA THR A 373 -5.09 2.91 19.68
C THR A 373 -6.59 2.61 19.59
N LEU A 374 -7.06 2.03 18.48
CA LEU A 374 -8.48 1.78 18.26
C LEU A 374 -9.03 0.58 19.03
N LEU A 375 -8.19 -0.44 19.25
CA LEU A 375 -8.64 -1.73 19.74
C LEU A 375 -8.13 -2.06 21.15
N LEU A 376 -7.22 -1.26 21.72
CA LEU A 376 -6.78 -1.49 23.08
C LEU A 376 -7.83 -0.94 24.06
N PRO A 377 -8.34 -1.74 24.99
CA PRO A 377 -9.22 -1.26 26.05
C PRO A 377 -8.55 -0.15 26.87
N ALA A 378 -9.34 0.82 27.34
CA ALA A 378 -8.83 1.98 28.08
C ALA A 378 -8.15 1.61 29.42
N ASP A 379 -8.45 0.44 29.95
CA ASP A 379 -7.91 -0.12 31.18
C ASP A 379 -6.72 -1.08 30.97
N ALA A 380 -6.30 -1.27 29.72
CA ALA A 380 -5.16 -2.11 29.42
C ALA A 380 -3.84 -1.41 29.79
N GLU A 381 -2.96 -2.12 30.49
CA GLU A 381 -1.63 -1.61 30.79
C GLU A 381 -0.82 -1.41 29.49
N ALA A 382 -0.05 -0.33 29.44
CA ALA A 382 0.89 -0.09 28.35
C ALA A 382 1.95 -1.22 28.32
N PRO A 383 2.39 -1.68 27.12
CA PRO A 383 3.31 -2.81 26.97
C PRO A 383 4.73 -2.51 27.47
#